data_52d8dc52a7b28a7b53c5c536a5e88c7e
#
_entry.id   52d8dc52a7b28a7b53c5c536a5e88c7e
#
_cell.length_a   1.000
_cell.length_b   1.000
_cell.length_c   1.000
_cell.angle_alpha   90.00
_cell.angle_beta   90.00
_cell.angle_gamma   90.00
#
_symmetry.space_group_name_H-M   'P 1'
#
loop_
_entity.id
_entity.type
_entity.pdbx_description
1 polymer ?
#
loop_
_entity_poly.entity_id
_entity_poly.type
_entity_poly.pdbx_seq_one_letter_code
_entity_poly.pdbx_strand_id
1 'polypeptide(L)' 'MHAWEAVQKSVDYIEEHLQENIRAEALAEIIGLSPFYFQRLFKRLVNKPLQEYVKLRRLAKAV' A
#
# COMPACT_ATOMS: atom_id res chain seq x y z
N MET A 1 10.24 14.35 -0.01
CA MET A 1 9.89 13.05 -0.64
C MET A 1 8.78 13.27 -1.66
N HIS A 2 8.94 12.73 -2.83
CA HIS A 2 7.88 12.81 -3.83
C HIS A 2 6.77 11.81 -3.51
N ALA A 3 5.53 12.20 -3.83
CA ALA A 3 4.37 11.35 -3.56
C ALA A 3 4.51 9.96 -4.19
N TRP A 4 5.02 9.90 -5.40
CA TRP A 4 5.21 8.63 -6.09
C TRP A 4 6.19 7.72 -5.36
N GLU A 5 7.27 8.28 -4.84
CA GLU A 5 8.26 7.49 -4.11
C GLU A 5 7.66 6.88 -2.84
N ALA A 6 6.81 7.63 -2.14
CA ALA A 6 6.15 7.12 -0.95
C ALA A 6 5.24 5.95 -1.30
N VAL A 7 4.46 6.08 -2.36
CA VAL A 7 3.57 5.01 -2.81
C VAL A 7 4.38 3.81 -3.31
N GLN A 8 5.48 4.05 -4.02
CA GLN A 8 6.32 2.96 -4.49
C GLN A 8 6.91 2.16 -3.33
N LYS A 9 7.33 2.84 -2.27
CA LYS A 9 7.80 2.15 -1.06
C LYS A 9 6.72 1.27 -0.46
N SER A 10 5.49 1.77 -0.41
CA SER A 10 4.39 0.98 0.13
C SER A 10 4.08 -0.23 -0.75
N VAL A 11 4.13 -0.07 -2.05
CA VAL A 11 3.91 -1.18 -2.98
C VAL A 11 4.99 -2.26 -2.80
N ASP A 12 6.24 -1.85 -2.67
CA ASP A 12 7.33 -2.80 -2.45
C ASP A 12 7.15 -3.57 -1.16
N TYR A 13 6.76 -2.87 -0.09
CA TYR A 13 6.48 -3.51 1.18
C TYR A 13 5.33 -4.52 1.05
N ILE A 14 4.25 -4.13 0.38
CA ILE A 14 3.10 -5.00 0.19
C ILE A 14 3.52 -6.29 -0.51
N GLU A 15 4.31 -6.19 -1.57
CA GLU A 15 4.74 -7.37 -2.32
C GLU A 15 5.57 -8.32 -1.49
N GLU A 16 6.37 -7.81 -0.57
CA GLU A 16 7.20 -8.63 0.30
C GLU A 16 6.43 -9.25 1.46
N HIS A 17 5.25 -8.72 1.80
CA HIS A 17 4.50 -9.10 3.00
C HIS A 17 3.07 -9.51 2.70
N LEU A 18 2.79 -10.04 1.52
CA LEU A 18 1.42 -10.37 1.12
C LEU A 18 0.73 -11.38 2.03
N GLN A 19 1.50 -12.25 2.69
CA GLN A 19 0.93 -13.24 3.59
C GLN A 19 0.62 -12.69 4.97
N GLU A 20 1.05 -11.48 5.26
CA GLU A 20 0.82 -10.83 6.54
C GLU A 20 -0.40 -9.96 6.50
N ASN A 21 -0.87 -9.55 7.67
CA ASN A 21 -1.97 -8.60 7.78
C ASN A 21 -1.45 -7.19 7.51
N ILE A 22 -1.74 -6.67 6.32
CA ILE A 22 -1.24 -5.36 5.89
C ILE A 22 -2.25 -4.29 6.28
N ARG A 23 -1.81 -3.30 7.05
CA ARG A 23 -2.65 -2.22 7.54
C ARG A 23 -2.12 -0.88 7.07
N ALA A 24 -3.06 0.01 6.71
CA ALA A 24 -2.70 1.34 6.24
C ALA A 24 -1.92 2.12 7.29
N GLU A 25 -2.29 1.98 8.56
CA GLU A 25 -1.60 2.67 9.65
C GLU A 25 -0.13 2.29 9.72
N ALA A 26 0.17 1.00 9.58
CA ALA A 26 1.55 0.52 9.64
C ALA A 26 2.36 1.03 8.44
N LEU A 27 1.78 0.98 7.25
CA LEU A 27 2.45 1.46 6.04
C LEU A 27 2.71 2.96 6.11
N ALA A 28 1.70 3.71 6.56
CA ALA A 28 1.84 5.15 6.69
C ALA A 28 2.97 5.53 7.65
N GLU A 29 3.08 4.79 8.75
CA GLU A 29 4.15 5.02 9.72
C GLU A 29 5.52 4.77 9.11
N ILE A 30 5.66 3.69 8.36
CA ILE A 30 6.93 3.33 7.72
C ILE A 30 7.39 4.43 6.77
N ILE A 31 6.47 5.03 6.03
CA ILE A 31 6.82 6.04 5.04
C ILE A 31 6.71 7.48 5.56
N GLY A 32 6.27 7.66 6.82
CA GLY A 32 6.24 8.98 7.44
C GLY A 32 5.05 9.85 7.06
N LEU A 33 3.91 9.25 6.74
CA LEU A 33 2.69 9.99 6.40
C LEU A 33 1.58 9.63 7.37
N SER A 34 0.56 10.50 7.46
CA SER A 34 -0.63 10.13 8.22
C SER A 34 -1.40 9.03 7.47
N PRO A 35 -2.10 8.14 8.18
CA PRO A 35 -2.86 7.08 7.52
C PRO A 35 -3.91 7.62 6.54
N PHE A 36 -4.57 8.71 6.91
CA PHE A 36 -5.59 9.31 6.05
C PHE A 36 -4.98 9.83 4.74
N TYR A 37 -3.89 10.57 4.85
CA TYR A 37 -3.23 11.12 3.68
C TYR A 37 -2.64 10.02 2.81
N PHE A 38 -2.03 9.02 3.43
CA PHE A 38 -1.47 7.89 2.71
C PHE A 38 -2.52 7.15 1.90
N GLN A 39 -3.67 6.86 2.50
CA GLN A 39 -4.72 6.14 1.79
C GLN A 39 -5.27 6.92 0.60
N ARG A 40 -5.44 8.23 0.76
CA ARG A 40 -5.88 9.08 -0.34
C ARG A 40 -4.86 9.10 -1.48
N LEU A 41 -3.60 9.24 -1.12
CA LEU A 41 -2.51 9.27 -2.09
C LEU A 41 -2.41 7.93 -2.83
N PHE A 42 -2.47 6.85 -2.09
CA PHE A 42 -2.40 5.51 -2.67
C PHE A 42 -3.51 5.29 -3.68
N LYS A 43 -4.74 5.58 -3.29
CA LYS A 43 -5.89 5.42 -4.18
C LYS A 43 -5.75 6.28 -5.45
N ARG A 44 -5.23 7.48 -5.30
CA ARG A 44 -5.07 8.39 -6.42
C ARG A 44 -4.03 7.89 -7.42
N LEU A 45 -2.90 7.38 -6.93
CA LEU A 45 -1.80 6.97 -7.80
C LEU A 45 -1.93 5.54 -8.29
N VAL A 46 -2.45 4.66 -7.49
CA VAL A 46 -2.63 3.24 -7.84
C VAL A 46 -4.01 2.99 -8.46
N ASN A 47 -4.93 3.92 -8.26
CA ASN A 47 -6.28 3.86 -8.79
C ASN A 47 -7.16 2.78 -8.14
N LYS A 48 -6.78 2.33 -6.94
CA LYS A 48 -7.54 1.37 -6.14
C LYS A 48 -7.31 1.64 -4.66
N PRO A 49 -8.31 1.39 -3.80
CA PRO A 49 -8.07 1.44 -2.36
C PRO A 49 -7.01 0.43 -1.95
N LEU A 50 -6.30 0.75 -0.87
CA LEU A 50 -5.21 -0.11 -0.41
C LEU A 50 -5.63 -1.56 -0.21
N GLN A 51 -6.73 -1.81 0.50
CA GLN A 51 -7.15 -3.17 0.80
C GLN A 51 -7.58 -3.94 -0.44
N GLU A 52 -8.18 -3.25 -1.39
CA GLU A 52 -8.53 -3.88 -2.66
C GLU A 52 -7.28 -4.27 -3.45
N TYR A 53 -6.30 -3.38 -3.48
CA TYR A 53 -5.03 -3.69 -4.14
C TYR A 53 -4.35 -4.91 -3.52
N VAL A 54 -4.29 -4.96 -2.18
CA VAL A 54 -3.68 -6.08 -1.48
C VAL A 54 -4.42 -7.38 -1.79
N LYS A 55 -5.75 -7.34 -1.77
CA LYS A 55 -6.56 -8.51 -2.09
C LYS A 55 -6.27 -9.04 -3.49
N LEU A 56 -6.22 -8.14 -4.47
CA LEU A 56 -5.97 -8.54 -5.85
C LEU A 56 -4.57 -9.15 -6.02
N ARG A 57 -3.57 -8.59 -5.32
CA ARG A 57 -2.22 -9.14 -5.39
C ARG A 57 -2.14 -10.51 -4.74
N ARG A 58 -2.86 -10.73 -3.64
CA ARG A 58 -2.91 -12.04 -3.01
C ARG A 58 -3.53 -13.07 -3.93
N LEU A 59 -4.62 -12.72 -4.60
CA LEU A 59 -5.26 -13.62 -5.55
C LEU A 59 -4.33 -13.96 -6.71
N ALA A 60 -3.60 -12.99 -7.21
CA ALA A 60 -2.67 -13.22 -8.32
C ALA A 60 -1.55 -14.19 -7.92
N LYS A 61 -1.09 -14.13 -6.67
CA LYS A 61 -0.02 -15.01 -6.21
C LYS A 61 -0.50 -16.39 -5.77
N ALA A 62 -1.77 -16.54 -5.50
CA ALA A 62 -2.33 -17.79 -5.03
C ALA A 62 -2.55 -18.81 -6.16
N VAL A 63 -2.46 -18.40 -7.38
CA VAL A 63 -2.69 -19.25 -8.56
C VAL A 63 -1.50 -20.14 -8.86
#